data_6369e63961ac7933d5c367accd872b64
#
_entry.id   6369e63961ac7933d5c367accd872b64
#
_cell.length_a   1.000
_cell.length_b   1.000
_cell.length_c   1.000
_cell.angle_alpha   90.00
_cell.angle_beta   90.00
_cell.angle_gamma   90.00
#
_symmetry.space_group_name_H-M   'P 1'
#
loop_
_entity.id
_entity.type
_entity.pdbx_description
1 polymer ?
#
loop_
_entity_poly.entity_id
_entity_poly.type
_entity_poly.pdbx_seq_one_letter_code
_entity_poly.pdbx_strand_id
1 'polypeptide(L)'
;MSDDPRHSLGSLGEQLAADHFERLGFRVLARNYRTRFGEIDLVATDDEVIVFCEVKTRRAGAGDPWWNLGEAKRRQVRSMGAIWLAEVHDRPRTSELRFDAIGIRIDRVGALVSLEHVQGAF
;
A
#
# COMPACT_ATOMS: atom_id res chain seq x y z
N MET A 1 21.69 -10.21 6.61
CA MET A 1 20.22 -10.28 6.52
C MET A 1 19.61 -9.70 7.76
N SER A 2 18.60 -8.89 7.59
CA SER A 2 17.89 -8.32 8.72
C SER A 2 16.92 -9.35 9.28
N ASP A 3 17.04 -9.64 10.57
CA ASP A 3 16.17 -10.58 11.25
C ASP A 3 15.17 -9.87 12.16
N ASP A 4 14.92 -8.57 11.91
CA ASP A 4 13.91 -7.82 12.66
C ASP A 4 12.53 -8.38 12.31
N PRO A 5 11.81 -9.01 13.26
CA PRO A 5 10.51 -9.61 12.98
C PRO A 5 9.46 -8.60 12.47
N ARG A 6 9.56 -7.34 12.91
CA ARG A 6 8.64 -6.30 12.47
C ARG A 6 8.88 -5.94 11.01
N HIS A 7 10.14 -5.86 10.62
CA HIS A 7 10.52 -5.55 9.25
C HIS A 7 10.11 -6.71 8.32
N SER A 8 10.36 -7.95 8.74
CA SER A 8 9.96 -9.13 7.99
C SER A 8 8.45 -9.22 7.80
N LEU A 9 7.69 -8.90 8.83
CA LEU A 9 6.22 -8.90 8.75
C LEU A 9 5.72 -7.86 7.76
N GLY A 10 6.24 -6.63 7.84
CA GLY A 10 5.87 -5.56 6.93
C GLY A 10 6.25 -5.90 5.48
N SER A 11 7.44 -6.43 5.26
CA SER A 11 7.90 -6.83 3.93
C SER A 11 7.03 -7.92 3.33
N LEU A 12 6.63 -8.90 4.13
CA LEU A 12 5.75 -9.97 3.68
C LEU A 12 4.38 -9.43 3.29
N GLY A 13 3.82 -8.55 4.11
CA GLY A 13 2.52 -7.94 3.81
C GLY A 13 2.55 -7.11 2.53
N GLU A 14 3.61 -6.33 2.33
CA GLU A 14 3.78 -5.53 1.13
C GLU A 14 3.91 -6.41 -0.11
N GLN A 15 4.61 -7.53 0.00
CA GLN A 15 4.70 -8.48 -1.12
C GLN A 15 3.35 -9.11 -1.44
N LEU A 16 2.58 -9.48 -0.42
CA LEU A 16 1.24 -10.03 -0.61
C LEU A 16 0.31 -9.00 -1.25
N ALA A 17 0.43 -7.73 -0.87
CA ALA A 17 -0.35 -6.66 -1.49
C ALA A 17 0.04 -6.48 -2.96
N ALA A 18 1.33 -6.52 -3.27
CA ALA A 18 1.80 -6.43 -4.65
C ALA A 18 1.26 -7.59 -5.49
N ASP A 19 1.33 -8.81 -4.96
CA ASP A 19 0.79 -10.00 -5.64
C ASP A 19 -0.71 -9.85 -5.88
N HIS A 20 -1.43 -9.29 -4.92
CA HIS A 20 -2.87 -9.04 -5.04
C HIS A 20 -3.17 -8.09 -6.21
N PHE A 21 -2.44 -6.98 -6.30
CA PHE A 21 -2.62 -6.04 -7.41
C PHE A 21 -2.28 -6.68 -8.75
N GLU A 22 -1.22 -7.48 -8.81
CA GLU A 22 -0.86 -8.16 -10.05
C GLU A 22 -1.95 -9.12 -10.51
N ARG A 23 -2.58 -9.85 -9.58
CA ARG A 23 -3.74 -10.70 -9.91
C ARG A 23 -4.93 -9.91 -10.42
N LEU A 24 -5.07 -8.65 -10.02
CA LEU A 24 -6.13 -7.77 -10.52
C LEU A 24 -5.78 -7.11 -11.86
N GLY A 25 -4.63 -7.40 -12.42
CA GLY A 25 -4.20 -6.85 -13.69
C GLY A 25 -3.40 -5.56 -13.60
N PHE A 26 -2.94 -5.21 -12.40
CA PHE A 26 -2.11 -4.03 -12.18
C PHE A 26 -0.63 -4.41 -12.25
N ARG A 27 0.20 -3.45 -12.64
CA ARG A 27 1.65 -3.58 -12.49
C ARG A 27 2.13 -2.61 -11.43
N VAL A 28 3.13 -3.03 -10.67
CA VAL A 28 3.68 -2.21 -9.59
C VAL A 28 4.68 -1.22 -10.18
N LEU A 29 4.47 0.07 -9.90
CA LEU A 29 5.35 1.14 -10.36
C LEU A 29 6.41 1.52 -9.34
N ALA A 30 6.08 1.40 -8.05
CA ALA A 30 7.01 1.74 -6.99
C ALA A 30 6.63 1.03 -5.71
N ARG A 31 7.63 0.79 -4.86
CA ARG A 31 7.46 0.23 -3.52
C ARG A 31 8.25 1.08 -2.54
N ASN A 32 7.68 1.33 -1.36
CA ASN A 32 8.36 2.02 -0.27
C ASN A 32 8.96 3.36 -0.72
N TYR A 33 8.16 4.16 -1.39
CA TYR A 33 8.60 5.44 -1.90
C TYR A 33 8.56 6.49 -0.81
N ARG A 34 9.73 7.03 -0.47
CA ARG A 34 9.85 7.97 0.65
C ARG A 34 9.57 9.39 0.21
N THR A 35 8.78 10.09 1.04
CA THR A 35 8.51 11.52 0.89
C THR A 35 8.73 12.20 2.23
N ARG A 36 8.73 13.52 2.23
CA ARG A 36 8.84 14.29 3.49
C ARG A 36 7.62 14.11 4.40
N PHE A 37 6.51 13.61 3.87
CA PHE A 37 5.29 13.37 4.67
C PHE A 37 5.16 11.93 5.13
N GLY A 38 6.03 11.04 4.69
CA GLY A 38 5.98 9.62 5.00
C GLY A 38 6.29 8.77 3.78
N GLU A 39 6.00 7.49 3.89
CA GLU A 39 6.33 6.51 2.86
C GLU A 39 5.05 6.02 2.18
N ILE A 40 5.07 5.97 0.85
CA ILE A 40 4.02 5.30 0.09
C ILE A 40 4.41 3.83 -0.04
N ASP A 41 3.60 2.94 0.51
CA ASP A 41 3.95 1.52 0.52
C ASP A 41 3.96 0.91 -0.87
N LEU A 42 3.00 1.30 -1.71
CA LEU A 42 2.86 0.72 -3.03
C LEU A 42 2.21 1.70 -4.00
N VAL A 43 2.75 1.78 -5.22
CA VAL A 43 2.11 2.50 -6.32
C VAL A 43 1.91 1.52 -7.46
N ALA A 44 0.69 1.41 -7.96
CA ALA A 44 0.35 0.44 -9.00
C ALA A 44 -0.56 1.07 -10.06
N THR A 45 -0.60 0.47 -11.24
CA THR A 45 -1.42 0.99 -12.33
C THR A 45 -1.92 -0.15 -13.24
N ASP A 46 -3.11 0.06 -13.81
CA ASP A 46 -3.61 -0.74 -14.92
C ASP A 46 -3.67 0.08 -16.21
N ASP A 47 -2.99 1.23 -16.24
CA ASP A 47 -2.96 2.24 -17.31
C ASP A 47 -4.22 3.12 -17.40
N GLU A 48 -5.26 2.82 -16.66
CA GLU A 48 -6.44 3.68 -16.56
C GLU A 48 -6.41 4.49 -15.26
N VAL A 49 -5.90 3.88 -14.20
CA VAL A 49 -5.79 4.52 -12.89
C VAL A 49 -4.39 4.30 -12.31
N ILE A 50 -3.87 5.29 -11.59
CA ILE A 50 -2.72 5.10 -10.73
C ILE A 50 -3.25 5.02 -9.30
N VAL A 51 -2.90 3.94 -8.61
CA VAL A 51 -3.31 3.68 -7.24
C VAL A 51 -2.13 3.89 -6.30
N PHE A 52 -2.34 4.73 -5.28
CA PHE A 52 -1.40 4.87 -4.17
C PHE A 52 -1.99 4.08 -3.00
N CYS A 53 -1.27 3.09 -2.52
CA CYS A 53 -1.81 2.15 -1.55
C CYS A 53 -1.02 2.14 -0.25
N GLU A 54 -1.75 2.22 0.87
CA GLU A 54 -1.18 2.00 2.18
C GLU A 54 -1.47 0.55 2.58
N VAL A 55 -0.43 -0.15 3.05
CA VAL A 55 -0.53 -1.55 3.44
C VAL A 55 -0.32 -1.67 4.94
N LYS A 56 -1.28 -2.27 5.63
CA LYS A 56 -1.15 -2.59 7.05
C LYS A 56 -1.12 -4.09 7.23
N THR A 57 -0.08 -4.55 7.90
CA THR A 57 0.11 -5.98 8.16
C THR A 57 0.05 -6.24 9.64
N ARG A 58 -0.77 -7.20 10.03
CA ARG A 58 -0.93 -7.61 11.42
C ARG A 58 -0.92 -9.12 11.53
N ARG A 59 -0.53 -9.62 12.72
CA ARG A 59 -0.68 -11.03 13.01
C ARG A 59 -2.12 -11.32 13.31
N ALA A 60 -2.60 -12.48 12.89
CA ALA A 60 -3.94 -12.95 13.19
C ALA A 60 -4.12 -13.02 14.71
N GLY A 61 -5.25 -12.55 15.20
CA GLY A 61 -5.53 -12.51 16.62
C GLY A 61 -5.05 -11.26 17.35
N ALA A 62 -4.36 -10.36 16.67
CA ALA A 62 -3.80 -9.14 17.27
C ALA A 62 -4.82 -8.01 17.40
N GLY A 63 -6.09 -8.30 17.34
CA GLY A 63 -7.15 -7.30 17.45
C GLY A 63 -7.45 -6.58 16.16
N ASP A 64 -8.44 -5.70 16.23
CA ASP A 64 -8.83 -4.92 15.06
C ASP A 64 -7.91 -3.76 14.86
N PRO A 65 -7.43 -3.63 13.71
CA PRO A 65 -6.35 -2.76 13.52
C PRO A 65 -6.66 -1.33 13.33
N TRP A 66 -7.67 -0.88 12.92
CA TRP A 66 -7.43 -0.88 11.54
C TRP A 66 -6.99 0.47 11.01
N TRP A 67 -7.86 1.21 10.49
CA TRP A 67 -7.43 2.28 9.64
C TRP A 67 -7.64 3.59 10.35
N ASN A 68 -6.62 4.41 10.32
CA ASN A 68 -6.85 5.82 10.54
C ASN A 68 -7.27 6.40 9.19
N LEU A 69 -8.59 6.51 8.98
CA LEU A 69 -9.14 7.09 7.75
C LEU A 69 -9.56 8.55 7.94
N GLY A 70 -9.08 9.18 9.03
CA GLY A 70 -9.43 10.55 9.34
C GLY A 70 -8.82 11.56 8.38
N GLU A 71 -9.25 12.81 8.54
CA GLU A 71 -8.91 13.91 7.65
C GLU A 71 -7.39 14.15 7.54
N ALA A 72 -6.69 14.09 8.67
CA ALA A 72 -5.24 14.31 8.67
C ALA A 72 -4.52 13.23 7.87
N LYS A 73 -4.94 11.97 7.99
CA LYS A 73 -4.36 10.87 7.24
C LYS A 73 -4.66 11.01 5.76
N ARG A 74 -5.85 11.42 5.41
CA ARG A 74 -6.23 11.66 4.02
C ARG A 74 -5.34 12.73 3.38
N ARG A 75 -5.12 13.84 4.08
CA ARG A 75 -4.23 14.90 3.60
C ARG A 75 -2.80 14.39 3.42
N GLN A 76 -2.33 13.59 4.38
CA GLN A 76 -0.99 13.01 4.31
C GLN A 76 -0.80 12.14 3.06
N VAL A 77 -1.70 11.18 2.84
CA VAL A 77 -1.54 10.26 1.70
C VAL A 77 -1.70 10.99 0.37
N ARG A 78 -2.61 11.98 0.28
CA ARG A 78 -2.79 12.77 -0.93
C ARG A 78 -1.56 13.65 -1.21
N SER A 79 -0.95 14.20 -0.18
CA SER A 79 0.30 14.97 -0.33
C SER A 79 1.43 14.08 -0.82
N MET A 80 1.55 12.87 -0.29
CA MET A 80 2.55 11.92 -0.76
C MET A 80 2.35 11.54 -2.22
N GLY A 81 1.10 11.31 -2.63
CA GLY A 81 0.78 11.02 -4.02
C GLY A 81 1.14 12.17 -4.95
N ALA A 82 0.85 13.42 -4.54
CA ALA A 82 1.21 14.60 -5.30
C ALA A 82 2.72 14.72 -5.48
N ILE A 83 3.50 14.41 -4.45
CA ILE A 83 4.97 14.42 -4.52
C ILE A 83 5.45 13.38 -5.52
N TRP A 84 4.90 12.16 -5.44
CA TRP A 84 5.27 11.10 -6.36
C TRP A 84 5.02 11.53 -7.82
N LEU A 85 3.85 12.11 -8.10
CA LEU A 85 3.50 12.58 -9.43
C LEU A 85 4.43 13.70 -9.93
N ALA A 86 4.88 14.56 -9.01
CA ALA A 86 5.78 15.66 -9.35
C ALA A 86 7.21 15.17 -9.61
N GLU A 87 7.65 14.15 -8.88
CA GLU A 87 9.03 13.66 -8.97
C GLU A 87 9.24 12.59 -10.02
N VAL A 88 8.21 11.77 -10.28
CA VAL A 88 8.33 10.63 -11.20
C VAL A 88 7.75 11.03 -12.55
N HIS A 89 8.62 11.45 -13.46
CA HIS A 89 8.20 11.93 -14.78
C HIS A 89 7.95 10.79 -15.77
N ASP A 90 8.65 9.68 -15.60
CA ASP A 90 8.52 8.50 -16.45
C ASP A 90 7.42 7.60 -15.89
N ARG A 91 6.19 7.99 -16.11
CA ARG A 91 5.02 7.28 -15.60
C ARG A 91 3.88 7.33 -16.60
N PRO A 92 2.95 6.36 -16.54
CA PRO A 92 1.79 6.39 -17.43
C PRO A 92 0.91 7.60 -17.13
N ARG A 93 0.32 8.15 -18.17
CA ARG A 93 -0.64 9.24 -18.05
C ARG A 93 -2.02 8.63 -17.98
N THR A 94 -2.57 8.58 -16.78
CA THR A 94 -3.87 7.97 -16.54
C THR A 94 -4.95 9.04 -16.39
N SER A 95 -6.21 8.64 -16.61
CA SER A 95 -7.34 9.53 -16.43
C SER A 95 -7.76 9.65 -14.96
N GLU A 96 -7.30 8.74 -14.11
CA GLU A 96 -7.73 8.63 -12.72
C GLU A 96 -6.59 8.41 -11.76
N LEU A 97 -6.76 8.91 -10.54
CA LEU A 97 -5.91 8.60 -9.38
C LEU A 97 -6.81 8.02 -8.30
N ARG A 98 -6.29 7.05 -7.57
CA ARG A 98 -7.06 6.44 -6.47
C ARG A 98 -6.13 6.16 -5.29
N PHE A 99 -6.67 6.31 -4.09
CA PHE A 99 -5.92 6.12 -2.84
C PHE A 99 -6.56 4.98 -2.07
N ASP A 100 -5.88 3.85 -2.01
CA ASP A 100 -6.41 2.62 -1.46
C ASP A 100 -5.72 2.23 -0.15
N ALA A 101 -6.38 1.34 0.59
CA ALA A 101 -5.80 0.72 1.78
C ALA A 101 -5.94 -0.79 1.66
N ILE A 102 -4.89 -1.52 2.03
CA ILE A 102 -4.93 -2.98 2.10
C ILE A 102 -4.54 -3.42 3.51
N GLY A 103 -5.40 -4.22 4.12
CA GLY A 103 -5.14 -4.82 5.40
C GLY A 103 -4.87 -6.30 5.29
N ILE A 104 -3.78 -6.74 5.88
CA ILE A 104 -3.32 -8.12 5.76
C ILE A 104 -3.14 -8.71 7.14
N ARG A 105 -3.72 -9.90 7.35
CA ARG A 105 -3.50 -10.71 8.55
C ARG A 105 -2.71 -11.95 8.17
N ILE A 106 -1.69 -12.22 8.95
CA ILE A 106 -0.73 -13.32 8.72
C ILE A 106 -0.67 -14.17 9.98
N ASP A 107 -0.62 -15.49 9.82
CA ASP A 107 -0.50 -16.39 10.96
C ASP A 107 0.95 -16.53 11.44
N ARG A 108 1.19 -17.42 12.39
CA ARG A 108 2.50 -17.61 13.02
C ARG A 108 3.58 -18.08 12.05
N VAL A 109 3.18 -18.81 11.02
CA VAL A 109 4.15 -19.37 10.06
C VAL A 109 4.29 -18.49 8.82
N GLY A 110 3.64 -17.33 8.82
CA GLY A 110 3.73 -16.40 7.72
C GLY A 110 2.72 -16.62 6.60
N ALA A 111 1.72 -17.46 6.84
CA ALA A 111 0.69 -17.70 5.84
C ALA A 111 -0.41 -16.64 5.91
N LEU A 112 -0.92 -16.27 4.76
CA LEU A 112 -2.00 -15.29 4.65
C LEU A 112 -3.28 -15.86 5.25
N VAL A 113 -3.84 -15.14 6.22
CA VAL A 113 -5.13 -15.48 6.82
C VAL A 113 -6.25 -14.71 6.14
N SER A 114 -6.05 -13.40 5.94
CA SER A 114 -7.05 -12.56 5.28
C SER A 114 -6.39 -11.35 4.63
N LEU A 115 -6.98 -10.91 3.53
CA LEU A 115 -6.62 -9.67 2.87
C LEU A 115 -7.89 -8.87 2.64
N GLU A 116 -7.91 -7.62 3.09
CA GLU A 116 -9.01 -6.69 2.86
C GLU A 116 -8.50 -5.52 2.05
N HIS A 117 -9.14 -5.26 0.93
CA HIS A 117 -8.78 -4.16 0.04
C HIS A 117 -9.89 -3.14 0.03
N VAL A 118 -9.58 -1.92 0.48
CA VAL A 118 -10.53 -0.82 0.50
C VAL A 118 -10.14 0.18 -0.60
N GLN A 119 -10.86 0.15 -1.68
CA GLN A 119 -10.63 1.07 -2.79
C GLN A 119 -11.16 2.44 -2.44
N GLY A 120 -10.39 3.48 -2.80
CA GLY A 120 -10.82 4.86 -2.51
C GLY A 120 -10.92 5.15 -1.02
N ALA A 121 -10.09 4.54 -0.21
CA ALA A 121 -10.11 4.69 1.24
C ALA A 121 -9.78 6.11 1.72
N PHE A 122 -9.04 6.86 0.91
CA PHE A 122 -8.55 8.19 1.32
C PHE A 122 -8.95 9.33 0.40
#